data_31e27439fac9d1656e058928175ffe1b
#
_entry.id   31e27439fac9d1656e058928175ffe1b
#
_cell.length_a   1.000
_cell.length_b   1.000
_cell.length_c   1.000
_cell.angle_alpha   90.00
_cell.angle_beta   90.00
_cell.angle_gamma   90.00
#
_symmetry.space_group_name_H-M   'P 1'
#
loop_
_entity.id
_entity.type
_entity.pdbx_description
1 polymer ?
#
loop_
_entity_poly.entity_id
_entity_poly.type
_entity_poly.pdbx_seq_one_letter_code
_entity_poly.pdbx_strand_id
1 'polypeptide(L)'
;MEKAIKLSAEVEAALKSGRPVVALESTIISHGLPRPSNLEVALECERIVRDAGAVPATIALLDGKILVGLERPELEAIANRDDISKASI
;
A
#
# COMPACT_ATOMS: atom_id res chain seq x y z
N MET A 1 4.02 22.12 -11.07
CA MET A 1 4.39 21.53 -9.79
C MET A 1 4.38 20.03 -9.85
N GLU A 2 5.41 19.42 -9.37
CA GLU A 2 5.52 17.97 -9.38
C GLU A 2 4.79 17.37 -8.21
N LYS A 3 4.11 16.28 -8.47
CA LYS A 3 3.49 15.51 -7.40
C LYS A 3 4.52 14.59 -6.78
N ALA A 4 4.50 14.50 -5.46
CA ALA A 4 5.39 13.61 -4.73
C ALA A 4 4.79 12.21 -4.75
N ILE A 5 5.02 11.47 -5.84
CA ILE A 5 4.52 10.10 -5.99
C ILE A 5 5.71 9.16 -5.93
N LYS A 6 5.59 8.15 -5.08
CA LYS A 6 6.62 7.13 -4.93
C LYS A 6 6.05 5.77 -5.25
N LEU A 7 6.72 5.04 -6.13
CA LEU A 7 6.37 3.66 -6.44
C LEU A 7 7.26 2.73 -5.62
N SER A 8 6.69 1.63 -5.13
CA SER A 8 7.52 0.59 -4.53
C SER A 8 8.38 -0.06 -5.62
N ALA A 9 9.47 -0.67 -5.21
CA ALA A 9 10.35 -1.35 -6.17
C ALA A 9 9.58 -2.44 -6.91
N GLU A 10 8.71 -3.15 -6.22
CA GLU A 10 7.92 -4.21 -6.83
C GLU A 10 6.96 -3.67 -7.88
N VAL A 11 6.27 -2.56 -7.59
CA VAL A 11 5.34 -1.96 -8.54
C VAL A 11 6.09 -1.41 -9.75
N GLU A 12 7.21 -0.74 -9.51
CA GLU A 12 7.99 -0.19 -10.61
C GLU A 12 8.47 -1.29 -11.55
N ALA A 13 8.97 -2.39 -11.00
CA ALA A 13 9.43 -3.51 -11.81
C ALA A 13 8.29 -4.14 -12.59
N ALA A 14 7.11 -4.25 -11.97
CA ALA A 14 5.93 -4.82 -12.64
C ALA A 14 5.50 -3.96 -13.83
N LEU A 15 5.49 -2.65 -13.66
CA LEU A 15 5.10 -1.76 -14.74
C LEU A 15 6.08 -1.83 -15.90
N LYS A 16 7.36 -1.94 -15.62
CA LYS A 16 8.38 -2.03 -16.67
C LYS A 16 8.30 -3.35 -17.43
N SER A 17 7.89 -4.43 -16.76
CA SER A 17 7.85 -5.75 -17.38
C SER A 17 6.46 -6.10 -17.92
N GLY A 18 5.48 -5.23 -17.77
CA GLY A 18 4.12 -5.48 -18.27
C GLY A 18 3.31 -6.43 -17.43
N ARG A 19 3.66 -6.63 -16.16
CA ARG A 19 2.91 -7.50 -15.26
C ARG A 19 1.67 -6.78 -14.73
N PRO A 20 0.58 -7.52 -14.42
CA PRO A 20 -0.62 -6.89 -13.88
C PRO A 20 -0.38 -6.34 -12.48
N VAL A 21 -0.95 -5.18 -12.22
CA VAL A 21 -0.85 -4.51 -10.93
C VAL A 21 -2.26 -4.25 -10.42
N VAL A 22 -2.52 -4.62 -9.17
CA VAL A 22 -3.82 -4.44 -8.54
C VAL A 22 -3.69 -3.41 -7.43
N ALA A 23 -4.44 -2.32 -7.53
CA ALA A 23 -4.43 -1.28 -6.51
C ALA A 23 -5.27 -1.71 -5.32
N LEU A 24 -4.75 -1.50 -4.12
CA LEU A 24 -5.45 -1.80 -2.88
C LEU A 24 -5.58 -0.53 -2.07
N GLU A 25 -6.75 -0.34 -1.46
CA GLU A 25 -6.98 0.82 -0.62
C GLU A 25 -6.38 0.58 0.75
N SER A 26 -5.85 1.65 1.38
CA SER A 26 -5.18 1.53 2.66
C SER A 26 -6.07 1.88 3.86
N THR A 27 -7.36 2.16 3.66
CA THR A 27 -8.25 2.53 4.75
C THR A 27 -8.34 1.43 5.81
N ILE A 28 -8.39 0.17 5.39
CA ILE A 28 -8.44 -0.94 6.33
C ILE A 28 -7.23 -0.94 7.25
N ILE A 29 -6.06 -0.59 6.69
CA ILE A 29 -4.82 -0.57 7.47
C ILE A 29 -4.85 0.53 8.52
N SER A 30 -5.21 1.74 8.10
CA SER A 30 -5.05 2.90 8.97
C SER A 30 -6.26 3.17 9.84
N HIS A 31 -7.46 2.76 9.43
CA HIS A 31 -8.69 3.15 10.12
C HIS A 31 -9.71 2.02 10.29
N GLY A 32 -9.58 0.93 9.55
CA GLY A 32 -10.62 -0.08 9.51
C GLY A 32 -10.54 -1.14 10.59
N LEU A 33 -9.37 -1.45 11.09
CA LEU A 33 -9.15 -2.54 12.02
C LEU A 33 -8.19 -2.15 13.12
N PRO A 34 -8.33 -2.74 14.32
CA PRO A 34 -7.37 -2.49 15.39
C PRO A 34 -6.01 -3.14 15.10
N ARG A 35 -4.99 -2.67 15.80
CA ARG A 35 -3.67 -3.28 15.74
C ARG A 35 -3.66 -4.53 16.62
N PRO A 36 -2.92 -5.56 16.25
CA PRO A 36 -2.10 -5.70 15.04
C PRO A 36 -2.85 -6.30 13.86
N SER A 37 -4.17 -6.52 14.00
CA SER A 37 -4.96 -7.15 12.95
C SER A 37 -4.92 -6.38 11.65
N ASN A 38 -4.83 -5.04 11.73
CA ASN A 38 -4.78 -4.19 10.55
C ASN A 38 -3.60 -4.56 9.65
N LEU A 39 -2.41 -4.75 10.24
CA LEU A 39 -1.24 -5.11 9.46
C LEU A 39 -1.37 -6.52 8.91
N GLU A 40 -1.87 -7.45 9.72
CA GLU A 40 -2.01 -8.84 9.31
C GLU A 40 -2.94 -8.96 8.11
N VAL A 41 -4.07 -8.25 8.13
CA VAL A 41 -5.02 -8.28 7.03
C VAL A 41 -4.41 -7.65 5.78
N ALA A 42 -3.68 -6.56 5.93
CA ALA A 42 -3.02 -5.93 4.78
C ALA A 42 -2.03 -6.88 4.12
N LEU A 43 -1.21 -7.56 4.91
CA LEU A 43 -0.25 -8.51 4.37
C LEU A 43 -0.94 -9.68 3.70
N GLU A 44 -2.04 -10.14 4.27
CA GLU A 44 -2.80 -11.25 3.69
C GLU A 44 -3.41 -10.85 2.35
N CYS A 45 -3.97 -9.65 2.26
CA CYS A 45 -4.52 -9.17 0.99
C CYS A 45 -3.45 -9.09 -0.08
N GLU A 46 -2.26 -8.60 0.28
CA GLU A 46 -1.17 -8.54 -0.69
C GLU A 46 -0.73 -9.94 -1.11
N ARG A 47 -0.70 -10.88 -0.16
CA ARG A 47 -0.33 -12.25 -0.47
C ARG A 47 -1.32 -12.89 -1.47
N ILE A 48 -2.61 -12.65 -1.25
CA ILE A 48 -3.64 -13.21 -2.14
C ILE A 48 -3.46 -12.68 -3.55
N VAL A 49 -3.18 -11.38 -3.68
CA VAL A 49 -2.97 -10.78 -5.00
C VAL A 49 -1.74 -11.40 -5.68
N ARG A 50 -0.64 -11.58 -4.93
CA ARG A 50 0.57 -12.18 -5.50
C ARG A 50 0.33 -13.63 -5.91
N ASP A 51 -0.41 -14.38 -5.10
CA ASP A 51 -0.72 -15.77 -5.42
C ASP A 51 -1.57 -15.89 -6.68
N ALA A 52 -2.34 -14.86 -6.99
CA ALA A 52 -3.15 -14.83 -8.21
C ALA A 52 -2.34 -14.38 -9.43
N GLY A 53 -1.06 -14.09 -9.27
CA GLY A 53 -0.20 -13.73 -10.39
C GLY A 53 -0.10 -12.25 -10.66
N ALA A 54 -0.60 -11.41 -9.76
CA ALA A 54 -0.54 -9.95 -9.91
C ALA A 54 0.36 -9.33 -8.85
N VAL A 55 0.68 -8.05 -9.02
CA VAL A 55 1.49 -7.32 -8.06
C VAL A 55 0.58 -6.36 -7.30
N PRO A 56 0.54 -6.46 -5.96
CA PRO A 56 -0.30 -5.55 -5.19
C PRO A 56 0.33 -4.17 -5.08
N ALA A 57 -0.50 -3.15 -5.22
CA ALA A 57 -0.08 -1.76 -5.08
C ALA A 57 -1.00 -1.09 -4.08
N THR A 58 -0.68 -1.23 -2.79
CA THR A 58 -1.43 -0.56 -1.75
C THR A 58 -1.12 0.93 -1.82
N ILE A 59 -2.17 1.74 -1.93
CA ILE A 59 -2.03 3.18 -2.13
C ILE A 59 -2.25 3.89 -0.81
N ALA A 60 -1.34 4.79 -0.47
CA ALA A 60 -1.44 5.52 0.78
C ALA A 60 -0.89 6.94 0.61
N LEU A 61 -1.31 7.81 1.50
CA LEU A 61 -0.77 9.17 1.58
C LEU A 61 0.01 9.25 2.89
N LEU A 62 1.30 9.47 2.80
CA LEU A 62 2.18 9.47 3.97
C LEU A 62 3.18 10.62 3.84
N ASP A 63 3.18 11.50 4.85
CA ASP A 63 4.12 12.63 4.92
C ASP A 63 4.12 13.46 3.64
N GLY A 64 2.93 13.71 3.10
CA GLY A 64 2.76 14.53 1.91
C GLY A 64 3.08 13.84 0.61
N LYS A 65 3.37 12.55 0.64
CA LYS A 65 3.68 11.78 -0.55
C LYS A 65 2.57 10.79 -0.84
N ILE A 66 2.29 10.57 -2.12
CA ILE A 66 1.39 9.52 -2.57
C ILE A 66 2.24 8.28 -2.85
N LEU A 67 1.98 7.23 -2.08
CA LEU A 67 2.71 5.97 -2.23
C LEU A 67 1.85 5.01 -3.04
N VAL A 68 2.41 4.46 -4.10
CA VAL A 68 1.75 3.45 -4.94
C VAL A 68 2.53 2.16 -4.78
N GLY A 69 2.02 1.28 -3.94
CA GLY A 69 2.79 0.16 -3.42
C GLY A 69 3.60 0.58 -2.22
N LEU A 70 3.64 -0.26 -1.21
CA LEU A 70 4.33 0.04 0.03
C LEU A 70 5.45 -0.95 0.26
N GLU A 71 6.62 -0.43 0.61
CA GLU A 71 7.67 -1.28 1.15
C GLU A 71 7.29 -1.69 2.56
N ARG A 72 7.88 -2.75 3.07
CA ARG A 72 7.50 -3.28 4.38
C ARG A 72 7.58 -2.24 5.49
N PRO A 73 8.64 -1.41 5.59
CA PRO A 73 8.68 -0.39 6.63
C PRO A 73 7.56 0.64 6.50
N GLU A 74 7.17 0.98 5.27
CA GLU A 74 6.08 1.93 5.04
C GLU A 74 4.74 1.34 5.48
N LEU A 75 4.52 0.07 5.17
CA LEU A 75 3.30 -0.61 5.55
C LEU A 75 3.17 -0.67 7.07
N GLU A 76 4.27 -1.00 7.75
CA GLU A 76 4.27 -1.04 9.20
C GLU A 76 4.04 0.34 9.81
N ALA A 77 4.61 1.37 9.20
CA ALA A 77 4.43 2.72 9.69
C ALA A 77 2.95 3.14 9.61
N ILE A 78 2.29 2.84 8.50
CA ILE A 78 0.87 3.18 8.33
C ILE A 78 0.01 2.41 9.32
N ALA A 79 0.32 1.13 9.52
CA ALA A 79 -0.47 0.29 10.43
C ALA A 79 -0.35 0.74 11.87
N ASN A 80 0.74 1.41 12.23
CA ASN A 80 1.02 1.79 13.62
C ASN A 80 0.82 3.27 13.92
N ARG A 81 0.40 4.07 12.96
CA ARG A 81 0.18 5.51 13.17
C ARG A 81 -1.30 5.81 13.29
N ASP A 82 -1.62 6.73 14.17
CA ASP A 82 -3.01 7.15 14.38
C ASP A 82 -3.36 8.40 13.59
N ASP A 83 -2.37 9.10 13.07
CA ASP A 83 -2.55 10.40 12.43
C ASP A 83 -2.51 10.33 10.90
N ILE A 84 -2.62 9.15 10.34
CA ILE A 84 -2.59 8.97 8.89
C ILE A 84 -3.91 9.41 8.27
N SER A 85 -3.83 10.25 7.24
CA SER A 85 -5.01 10.67 6.49
C SER A 85 -5.46 9.56 5.55
N LYS A 86 -6.78 9.44 5.38
CA LYS A 86 -7.32 8.48 4.43
C LYS A 86 -7.02 8.93 3.02
N ALA A 87 -6.49 8.03 2.22
CA ALA A 87 -6.16 8.36 0.84
C ALA A 87 -7.38 8.41 -0.06
N SER A 88 -8.50 7.84 0.37
CA SER A 88 -9.69 7.68 -0.44
C SER A 88 -10.67 8.83 -0.34
N ILE A 89 -10.36 9.85 0.38
CA ILE A 89 -11.28 10.97 0.58
C ILE A 89 -11.70 11.63 -0.71
#